data_c0de8b178ebc38dcad09a7a0f11558d8
#
_entry.id   c0de8b178ebc38dcad09a7a0f11558d8
#
_cell.length_a   1.000
_cell.length_b   1.000
_cell.length_c   1.000
_cell.angle_alpha   90.00
_cell.angle_beta   90.00
_cell.angle_gamma   90.00
#
_symmetry.space_group_name_H-M   'P 1'
#
loop_
_entity.id
_entity.type
_entity.pdbx_description
1 polymer ?
#
loop_
_entity_poly.entity_id
_entity_poly.type
_entity_poly.pdbx_seq_one_letter_code
_entity_poly.pdbx_strand_id
1 'polypeptide(L)'
;MESVTGRDALDALPEGLGDAVRTTAEEIAAVLRVVADTSVPVPGSQWTVGEAAAHLAQANELMADLAAGQERGYGDGTPQSLAAANERALAGFEERAAEPLAGMIVAHADACLAAMDGTVAGSVVTPLGPMSRAVLVSYLLTHMLGHGYDLARALGHRHMIDRERVALSLPFLMTAMPRVTDAAATARLSAGYTIRLWGGARFGVTFTDGAATVTPRPPARPDCTILIEPVTFFLMALGRTDPYGAIARGKVFAWGRKPWLALRFPGLFKAP
;
A
#
# COMPACT_ATOMS: atom_id res chain seq x y z
N MET A 1 25.90 -21.62 22.40
CA MET A 1 24.49 -21.15 22.32
C MET A 1 24.57 -19.71 21.84
N GLU A 2 24.71 -19.57 20.51
CA GLU A 2 24.92 -18.27 19.84
C GLU A 2 23.62 -17.46 19.85
N SER A 3 23.75 -16.22 20.29
CA SER A 3 22.71 -15.24 20.21
C SER A 3 22.47 -14.89 18.73
N VAL A 4 21.35 -15.37 18.19
CA VAL A 4 20.81 -14.87 16.91
C VAL A 4 20.59 -13.38 17.08
N THR A 5 21.46 -12.59 16.48
CA THR A 5 21.44 -11.14 16.55
C THR A 5 20.18 -10.63 15.89
N GLY A 6 19.49 -9.68 16.51
CA GLY A 6 18.20 -9.14 16.07
C GLY A 6 18.19 -8.41 14.70
N ARG A 7 19.25 -8.58 13.89
CA ARG A 7 19.32 -8.16 12.49
C ARG A 7 18.68 -9.17 11.54
N ASP A 8 18.84 -10.45 11.78
CA ASP A 8 18.32 -11.51 10.89
C ASP A 8 16.78 -11.61 10.94
N ALA A 9 16.17 -11.18 12.06
CA ALA A 9 14.72 -11.15 12.19
C ALA A 9 14.02 -10.00 11.43
N LEU A 10 14.78 -9.01 10.95
CA LEU A 10 14.26 -7.87 10.17
C LEU A 10 14.31 -8.10 8.66
N ASP A 11 15.03 -9.11 8.20
CA ASP A 11 15.20 -9.43 6.78
C ASP A 11 14.36 -10.62 6.31
N ALA A 12 13.73 -11.38 7.23
CA ALA A 12 12.81 -12.43 6.88
C ALA A 12 11.45 -11.86 6.47
N LEU A 13 10.84 -12.42 5.43
CA LEU A 13 9.46 -12.07 5.07
C LEU A 13 8.52 -12.45 6.22
N PRO A 14 7.55 -11.58 6.58
CA PRO A 14 6.46 -11.97 7.47
C PRO A 14 5.78 -13.26 6.99
N GLU A 15 5.46 -14.14 7.93
CA GLU A 15 4.74 -15.38 7.64
C GLU A 15 3.46 -15.10 6.84
N GLY A 16 3.23 -15.87 5.78
CA GLY A 16 2.07 -15.73 4.90
C GLY A 16 2.15 -14.59 3.87
N LEU A 17 3.17 -13.70 3.93
CA LEU A 17 3.23 -12.57 3.00
C LEU A 17 3.45 -13.03 1.55
N GLY A 18 4.31 -14.01 1.31
CA GLY A 18 4.55 -14.57 -0.02
C GLY A 18 3.29 -15.22 -0.60
N ASP A 19 2.57 -16.00 0.21
CA ASP A 19 1.32 -16.63 -0.21
C ASP A 19 0.21 -15.61 -0.48
N ALA A 20 0.14 -14.55 0.34
CA ALA A 20 -0.80 -13.46 0.11
C ALA A 20 -0.52 -12.71 -1.21
N VAL A 21 0.75 -12.51 -1.58
CA VAL A 21 1.15 -11.91 -2.85
C VAL A 21 0.71 -12.81 -4.02
N ARG A 22 1.06 -14.11 -4.02
CA ARG A 22 0.68 -15.05 -5.08
C ARG A 22 -0.83 -15.13 -5.25
N THR A 23 -1.55 -15.36 -4.13
CA THR A 23 -3.01 -15.50 -4.15
C THR A 23 -3.67 -14.23 -4.66
N THR A 24 -3.18 -13.04 -4.26
CA THR A 24 -3.72 -11.76 -4.73
C THR A 24 -3.48 -11.57 -6.23
N ALA A 25 -2.29 -11.91 -6.75
CA ALA A 25 -1.98 -11.85 -8.17
C ALA A 25 -2.90 -12.75 -8.99
N GLU A 26 -3.11 -14.00 -8.54
CA GLU A 26 -4.02 -14.94 -9.20
C GLU A 26 -5.49 -14.50 -9.14
N GLU A 27 -5.95 -13.93 -8.03
CA GLU A 27 -7.32 -13.39 -7.92
C GLU A 27 -7.52 -12.21 -8.89
N ILE A 28 -6.54 -11.32 -9.04
CA ILE A 28 -6.57 -10.23 -10.02
C ILE A 28 -6.59 -10.80 -11.44
N ALA A 29 -5.72 -11.76 -11.72
CA ALA A 29 -5.67 -12.43 -13.03
C ALA A 29 -7.00 -13.11 -13.38
N ALA A 30 -7.63 -13.78 -12.40
CA ALA A 30 -8.94 -14.40 -12.58
C ALA A 30 -10.05 -13.37 -12.92
N VAL A 31 -10.02 -12.20 -12.27
CA VAL A 31 -10.96 -11.10 -12.58
C VAL A 31 -10.71 -10.56 -14.00
N LEU A 32 -9.46 -10.44 -14.44
CA LEU A 32 -9.12 -9.96 -15.78
C LEU A 32 -9.48 -10.97 -16.88
N ARG A 33 -9.21 -12.26 -16.68
CA ARG A 33 -9.42 -13.30 -17.69
C ARG A 33 -10.87 -13.47 -18.15
N VAL A 34 -11.84 -13.01 -17.38
CA VAL A 34 -13.26 -13.04 -17.75
C VAL A 34 -13.74 -11.76 -18.43
N VAL A 35 -12.86 -10.79 -18.65
CA VAL A 35 -13.18 -9.49 -19.22
C VAL A 35 -13.13 -9.54 -20.74
N ALA A 36 -14.25 -9.25 -21.38
CA ALA A 36 -14.32 -9.15 -22.84
C ALA A 36 -13.90 -7.78 -23.38
N ASP A 37 -14.08 -6.72 -22.58
CA ASP A 37 -13.79 -5.34 -22.96
C ASP A 37 -12.98 -4.62 -21.86
N THR A 38 -11.73 -4.34 -22.14
CA THR A 38 -10.80 -3.63 -21.24
C THR A 38 -10.92 -2.10 -21.33
N SER A 39 -11.79 -1.57 -22.19
CA SER A 39 -12.06 -0.12 -22.30
C SER A 39 -13.03 0.39 -21.21
N VAL A 40 -13.58 -0.51 -20.39
CA VAL A 40 -14.45 -0.15 -19.25
C VAL A 40 -13.74 0.85 -18.33
N PRO A 41 -14.35 2.01 -18.00
CA PRO A 41 -13.71 3.00 -17.15
C PRO A 41 -13.64 2.53 -15.69
N VAL A 42 -12.52 2.81 -15.02
CA VAL A 42 -12.35 2.57 -13.59
C VAL A 42 -12.99 3.71 -12.79
N PRO A 43 -13.96 3.44 -11.90
CA PRO A 43 -14.67 4.47 -11.15
C PRO A 43 -13.75 5.30 -10.25
N GLY A 44 -13.73 6.63 -10.46
CA GLY A 44 -12.92 7.56 -9.68
C GLY A 44 -11.46 7.67 -10.18
N SER A 45 -11.14 7.08 -11.32
CA SER A 45 -9.87 7.19 -12.03
C SER A 45 -10.10 7.75 -13.44
N GLN A 46 -9.03 8.22 -14.08
CA GLN A 46 -9.02 8.55 -15.51
C GLN A 46 -8.70 7.33 -16.39
N TRP A 47 -8.36 6.20 -15.77
CA TRP A 47 -7.95 4.98 -16.46
C TRP A 47 -9.12 4.07 -16.81
N THR A 48 -8.93 3.32 -17.87
CA THR A 48 -9.71 2.14 -18.20
C THR A 48 -9.18 0.90 -17.46
N VAL A 49 -9.92 -0.20 -17.48
CA VAL A 49 -9.49 -1.49 -16.93
C VAL A 49 -8.16 -1.93 -17.56
N GLY A 50 -8.00 -1.77 -18.89
CA GLY A 50 -6.75 -2.12 -19.58
C GLY A 50 -5.57 -1.26 -19.12
N GLU A 51 -5.77 0.02 -18.92
CA GLU A 51 -4.71 0.93 -18.43
C GLU A 51 -4.35 0.66 -16.96
N ALA A 52 -5.33 0.41 -16.10
CA ALA A 52 -5.09 0.06 -14.71
C ALA A 52 -4.36 -1.29 -14.57
N ALA A 53 -4.71 -2.28 -15.38
CA ALA A 53 -4.03 -3.57 -15.43
C ALA A 53 -2.61 -3.45 -16.01
N ALA A 54 -2.40 -2.63 -17.06
CA ALA A 54 -1.09 -2.35 -17.63
C ALA A 54 -0.18 -1.65 -16.60
N HIS A 55 -0.70 -0.64 -15.89
CA HIS A 55 0.04 0.01 -14.79
C HIS A 55 0.44 -0.99 -13.71
N LEU A 56 -0.48 -1.88 -13.31
CA LEU A 56 -0.20 -2.89 -12.29
C LEU A 56 0.87 -3.88 -12.74
N ALA A 57 0.82 -4.36 -13.99
CA ALA A 57 1.84 -5.25 -14.57
C ALA A 57 3.24 -4.59 -14.56
N GLN A 58 3.34 -3.33 -14.99
CA GLN A 58 4.59 -2.57 -15.00
C GLN A 58 5.12 -2.28 -13.59
N ALA A 59 4.24 -1.97 -12.64
CA ALA A 59 4.64 -1.75 -11.25
C ALA A 59 5.15 -3.04 -10.59
N ASN A 60 4.52 -4.18 -10.87
CA ASN A 60 5.00 -5.48 -10.39
C ASN A 60 6.37 -5.83 -11.01
N GLU A 61 6.59 -5.54 -12.30
CA GLU A 61 7.90 -5.68 -12.96
C GLU A 61 8.96 -4.82 -12.27
N LEU A 62 8.67 -3.53 -12.07
CA LEU A 62 9.57 -2.63 -11.36
C LEU A 62 9.96 -3.17 -9.98
N MET A 63 8.98 -3.66 -9.21
CA MET A 63 9.25 -4.21 -7.88
C MET A 63 10.05 -5.52 -7.93
N ALA A 64 9.85 -6.35 -8.96
CA ALA A 64 10.66 -7.54 -9.19
C ALA A 64 12.12 -7.19 -9.51
N ASP A 65 12.35 -6.19 -10.38
CA ASP A 65 13.70 -5.70 -10.71
C ASP A 65 14.41 -5.12 -9.48
N LEU A 66 13.71 -4.30 -8.68
CA LEU A 66 14.26 -3.77 -7.43
C LEU A 66 14.57 -4.88 -6.42
N ALA A 67 13.71 -5.90 -6.32
CA ALA A 67 13.96 -7.07 -5.50
C ALA A 67 15.20 -7.86 -5.97
N ALA A 68 15.45 -7.93 -7.27
CA ALA A 68 16.63 -8.54 -7.86
C ALA A 68 17.89 -7.66 -7.75
N GLY A 69 17.80 -6.47 -7.14
CA GLY A 69 18.92 -5.53 -6.97
C GLY A 69 19.24 -4.71 -8.22
N GLN A 70 18.34 -4.66 -9.20
CA GLN A 70 18.51 -3.81 -10.36
C GLN A 70 18.15 -2.35 -10.01
N GLU A 71 18.98 -1.42 -10.42
CA GLU A 71 18.67 0.00 -10.30
C GLU A 71 17.70 0.42 -11.42
N ARG A 72 16.57 0.93 -11.06
CA ARG A 72 15.55 1.46 -11.98
C ARG A 72 15.26 2.91 -11.64
N GLY A 73 15.54 3.81 -12.58
CA GLY A 73 15.19 5.22 -12.46
C GLY A 73 13.68 5.41 -12.58
N TYR A 74 13.00 5.69 -11.47
CA TYR A 74 11.55 5.87 -11.44
C TYR A 74 11.15 7.00 -10.50
N GLY A 75 10.95 8.19 -11.06
CA GLY A 75 10.70 9.40 -10.26
C GLY A 75 11.91 9.86 -9.45
N ASP A 76 11.70 10.84 -8.58
CA ASP A 76 12.71 11.42 -7.67
C ASP A 76 12.41 11.16 -6.19
N GLY A 77 11.47 10.26 -5.90
CA GLY A 77 11.01 9.93 -4.54
C GLY A 77 9.88 10.83 -4.03
N THR A 78 9.36 11.75 -4.86
CA THR A 78 8.19 12.56 -4.51
C THR A 78 6.90 11.98 -5.10
N PRO A 79 5.74 12.13 -4.45
CA PRO A 79 4.45 11.70 -5.03
C PRO A 79 4.15 12.33 -6.38
N GLN A 80 4.55 13.59 -6.60
CA GLN A 80 4.34 14.31 -7.86
C GLN A 80 5.17 13.71 -9.00
N SER A 81 6.44 13.38 -8.75
CA SER A 81 7.30 12.75 -9.74
C SER A 81 6.85 11.33 -10.05
N LEU A 82 6.28 10.63 -9.07
CA LEU A 82 5.74 9.28 -9.23
C LEU A 82 4.54 9.27 -10.18
N ALA A 83 3.58 10.19 -10.03
CA ALA A 83 2.44 10.30 -10.93
C ALA A 83 2.88 10.55 -12.38
N ALA A 84 3.81 11.50 -12.60
CA ALA A 84 4.34 11.77 -13.93
C ALA A 84 5.17 10.60 -14.51
N ALA A 85 5.85 9.82 -13.67
CA ALA A 85 6.56 8.62 -14.10
C ALA A 85 5.58 7.51 -14.53
N ASN A 86 4.50 7.31 -13.76
CA ASN A 86 3.41 6.39 -14.10
C ASN A 86 2.77 6.72 -15.45
N GLU A 87 2.43 7.99 -15.69
CA GLU A 87 1.86 8.45 -16.95
C GLU A 87 2.79 8.18 -18.14
N ARG A 88 4.09 8.47 -18.01
CA ARG A 88 5.07 8.21 -19.07
C ARG A 88 5.25 6.71 -19.34
N ALA A 89 5.32 5.90 -18.28
CA ALA A 89 5.44 4.45 -18.39
C ALA A 89 4.22 3.85 -19.10
N LEU A 90 3.02 4.29 -18.72
CA LEU A 90 1.78 3.84 -19.30
C LEU A 90 1.62 4.28 -20.76
N ALA A 91 2.06 5.50 -21.10
CA ALA A 91 2.02 5.99 -22.49
C ALA A 91 2.97 5.24 -23.44
N GLY A 92 4.08 4.73 -22.93
CA GLY A 92 5.04 3.91 -23.68
C GLY A 92 4.75 2.41 -23.72
N PHE A 93 3.69 1.96 -23.05
CA PHE A 93 3.34 0.54 -22.97
C PHE A 93 2.04 0.28 -23.74
N GLU A 94 2.10 -0.57 -24.77
CA GLU A 94 0.99 -0.72 -25.72
C GLU A 94 -0.02 -1.82 -25.32
N GLU A 95 0.40 -2.81 -24.52
CA GLU A 95 -0.48 -3.93 -24.16
C GLU A 95 -1.68 -3.47 -23.32
N ARG A 96 -2.87 -3.87 -23.74
CA ARG A 96 -4.15 -3.59 -23.05
C ARG A 96 -5.07 -4.81 -23.00
N ALA A 97 -4.67 -5.92 -23.62
CA ALA A 97 -5.48 -7.13 -23.60
C ALA A 97 -5.44 -7.82 -22.25
N ALA A 98 -6.60 -8.31 -21.80
CA ALA A 98 -6.78 -8.83 -20.44
C ALA A 98 -5.89 -10.04 -20.14
N GLU A 99 -5.81 -11.03 -21.04
CA GLU A 99 -5.07 -12.27 -20.80
C GLU A 99 -3.54 -12.07 -20.73
N PRO A 100 -2.88 -11.32 -21.65
CA PRO A 100 -1.46 -11.01 -21.49
C PRO A 100 -1.16 -10.25 -20.21
N LEU A 101 -1.97 -9.23 -19.86
CA LEU A 101 -1.78 -8.44 -18.65
C LEU A 101 -1.97 -9.29 -17.38
N ALA A 102 -2.95 -10.19 -17.36
CA ALA A 102 -3.15 -11.14 -16.26
C ALA A 102 -1.91 -12.03 -16.08
N GLY A 103 -1.36 -12.55 -17.18
CA GLY A 103 -0.13 -13.36 -17.15
C GLY A 103 1.08 -12.57 -16.62
N MET A 104 1.26 -11.32 -17.05
CA MET A 104 2.35 -10.46 -16.59
C MET A 104 2.25 -10.15 -15.09
N ILE A 105 1.05 -9.85 -14.58
CA ILE A 105 0.83 -9.55 -13.16
C ILE A 105 1.29 -10.73 -12.29
N VAL A 106 0.92 -11.96 -12.65
CA VAL A 106 1.30 -13.16 -11.92
C VAL A 106 2.81 -13.42 -12.04
N ALA A 107 3.34 -13.40 -13.28
CA ALA A 107 4.75 -13.69 -13.52
C ALA A 107 5.69 -12.70 -12.78
N HIS A 108 5.38 -11.41 -12.77
CA HIS A 108 6.20 -10.41 -12.09
C HIS A 108 6.06 -10.48 -10.57
N ALA A 109 4.88 -10.85 -10.03
CA ALA A 109 4.72 -11.11 -8.61
C ALA A 109 5.57 -12.30 -8.15
N ASP A 110 5.57 -13.40 -8.91
CA ASP A 110 6.42 -14.57 -8.64
C ASP A 110 7.91 -14.24 -8.79
N ALA A 111 8.30 -13.46 -9.80
CA ALA A 111 9.68 -13.01 -9.99
C ALA A 111 10.18 -12.15 -8.80
N CYS A 112 9.32 -11.28 -8.27
CA CYS A 112 9.64 -10.49 -7.08
C CYS A 112 9.89 -11.40 -5.86
N LEU A 113 9.06 -12.42 -5.65
CA LEU A 113 9.22 -13.36 -4.55
C LEU A 113 10.46 -14.25 -4.73
N ALA A 114 10.72 -14.76 -5.94
CA ALA A 114 11.90 -15.55 -6.24
C ALA A 114 13.21 -14.77 -6.00
N ALA A 115 13.22 -13.47 -6.29
CA ALA A 115 14.35 -12.61 -6.01
C ALA A 115 14.60 -12.42 -4.49
N MET A 116 13.62 -12.72 -3.63
CA MET A 116 13.76 -12.64 -2.17
C MET A 116 14.46 -13.86 -1.55
N ASP A 117 14.53 -14.99 -2.26
CA ASP A 117 15.20 -16.22 -1.78
C ASP A 117 16.74 -16.07 -1.80
N GLY A 118 17.27 -15.03 -2.45
CA GLY A 118 18.68 -14.68 -2.42
C GLY A 118 19.08 -13.91 -1.16
N THR A 119 20.20 -14.28 -0.55
CA THR A 119 20.75 -13.66 0.66
C THR A 119 21.36 -12.27 0.41
N VAL A 120 20.60 -11.32 -0.08
CA VAL A 120 21.06 -9.93 -0.16
C VAL A 120 20.42 -9.15 0.99
N ALA A 121 21.13 -9.11 2.12
CA ALA A 121 20.80 -8.16 3.19
C ALA A 121 20.94 -6.73 2.67
N GLY A 122 19.97 -5.85 2.94
CA GLY A 122 20.08 -4.44 2.58
C GLY A 122 18.75 -3.76 2.36
N SER A 123 18.80 -2.45 2.15
CA SER A 123 17.66 -1.65 1.69
C SER A 123 17.69 -1.53 0.17
N VAL A 124 16.51 -1.52 -0.44
CA VAL A 124 16.31 -1.19 -1.85
C VAL A 124 15.81 0.25 -1.97
N VAL A 125 16.27 0.96 -2.99
CA VAL A 125 15.76 2.31 -3.29
C VAL A 125 14.54 2.17 -4.17
N THR A 126 13.39 2.58 -3.65
CA THR A 126 12.11 2.51 -4.34
C THR A 126 11.64 3.92 -4.75
N PRO A 127 10.61 4.03 -5.60
CA PRO A 127 10.01 5.34 -5.94
C PRO A 127 9.53 6.17 -4.74
N LEU A 128 9.31 5.51 -3.59
CA LEU A 128 8.95 6.17 -2.32
C LEU A 128 10.14 6.27 -1.34
N GLY A 129 11.37 6.09 -1.82
CA GLY A 129 12.59 6.15 -1.05
C GLY A 129 13.05 4.77 -0.53
N PRO A 130 14.13 4.72 0.26
CA PRO A 130 14.75 3.47 0.69
C PRO A 130 13.83 2.70 1.65
N MET A 131 13.76 1.38 1.48
CA MET A 131 13.05 0.48 2.39
C MET A 131 13.70 -0.90 2.42
N SER A 132 13.42 -1.71 3.45
CA SER A 132 13.88 -3.09 3.49
C SER A 132 13.18 -3.94 2.42
N ARG A 133 13.79 -5.08 2.07
CA ARG A 133 13.20 -6.02 1.09
C ARG A 133 11.84 -6.56 1.56
N ALA A 134 11.68 -6.84 2.86
CA ALA A 134 10.40 -7.27 3.42
C ALA A 134 9.31 -6.18 3.28
N VAL A 135 9.68 -4.91 3.46
CA VAL A 135 8.76 -3.77 3.23
C VAL A 135 8.45 -3.61 1.74
N LEU A 136 9.39 -3.90 0.83
CA LEU A 136 9.13 -3.90 -0.61
C LEU A 136 8.06 -4.94 -1.00
N VAL A 137 8.11 -6.16 -0.44
CA VAL A 137 7.06 -7.19 -0.70
C VAL A 137 5.71 -6.78 -0.11
N SER A 138 5.71 -6.14 1.08
CA SER A 138 4.51 -5.54 1.65
C SER A 138 3.96 -4.39 0.78
N TYR A 139 4.85 -3.63 0.11
CA TYR A 139 4.47 -2.61 -0.87
C TYR A 139 3.81 -3.25 -2.10
N LEU A 140 4.44 -4.31 -2.67
CA LEU A 140 3.87 -5.06 -3.80
C LEU A 140 2.44 -5.54 -3.46
N LEU A 141 2.25 -6.19 -2.30
CA LEU A 141 0.92 -6.61 -1.85
C LEU A 141 -0.06 -5.44 -1.75
N THR A 142 0.37 -4.33 -1.11
CA THR A 142 -0.48 -3.15 -0.94
C THR A 142 -0.90 -2.55 -2.27
N HIS A 143 0.03 -2.46 -3.22
CA HIS A 143 -0.21 -1.94 -4.56
C HIS A 143 -1.20 -2.82 -5.34
N MET A 144 -0.97 -4.14 -5.33
CA MET A 144 -1.88 -5.09 -5.96
C MET A 144 -3.29 -5.06 -5.35
N LEU A 145 -3.41 -5.00 -4.03
CA LEU A 145 -4.71 -4.91 -3.37
C LEU A 145 -5.45 -3.62 -3.71
N GLY A 146 -4.73 -2.50 -3.82
CA GLY A 146 -5.32 -1.20 -4.20
C GLY A 146 -5.88 -1.21 -5.63
N HIS A 147 -5.07 -1.59 -6.60
CA HIS A 147 -5.51 -1.67 -8.01
C HIS A 147 -6.41 -2.85 -8.27
N GLY A 148 -6.22 -3.99 -7.59
CA GLY A 148 -7.16 -5.12 -7.63
C GLY A 148 -8.55 -4.74 -7.13
N TYR A 149 -8.65 -3.88 -6.10
CA TYR A 149 -9.92 -3.30 -5.67
C TYR A 149 -10.55 -2.43 -6.77
N ASP A 150 -9.77 -1.58 -7.41
CA ASP A 150 -10.24 -0.70 -8.47
C ASP A 150 -10.76 -1.51 -9.67
N LEU A 151 -10.03 -2.54 -10.10
CA LEU A 151 -10.43 -3.46 -11.17
C LEU A 151 -11.69 -4.25 -10.81
N ALA A 152 -11.73 -4.85 -9.63
CA ALA A 152 -12.90 -5.62 -9.17
C ALA A 152 -14.15 -4.73 -9.11
N ARG A 153 -14.02 -3.48 -8.64
CA ARG A 153 -15.12 -2.52 -8.59
C ARG A 153 -15.61 -2.12 -9.99
N ALA A 154 -14.69 -1.87 -10.93
CA ALA A 154 -15.04 -1.53 -12.30
C ALA A 154 -15.82 -2.64 -13.00
N LEU A 155 -15.51 -3.88 -12.68
CA LEU A 155 -16.06 -5.08 -13.30
C LEU A 155 -17.22 -5.72 -12.51
N GLY A 156 -17.64 -5.12 -11.40
CA GLY A 156 -18.73 -5.64 -10.57
C GLY A 156 -18.39 -6.93 -9.80
N HIS A 157 -17.11 -7.21 -9.60
CA HIS A 157 -16.62 -8.36 -8.85
C HIS A 157 -16.40 -8.02 -7.38
N ARG A 158 -16.35 -9.05 -6.52
CA ARG A 158 -15.95 -8.91 -5.13
C ARG A 158 -14.44 -8.61 -5.07
N HIS A 159 -14.05 -7.65 -4.23
CA HIS A 159 -12.62 -7.34 -4.01
C HIS A 159 -11.94 -8.39 -3.12
N MET A 160 -10.62 -8.50 -3.25
CA MET A 160 -9.77 -9.47 -2.57
C MET A 160 -9.18 -8.96 -1.23
N ILE A 161 -9.59 -7.78 -0.76
CA ILE A 161 -9.05 -7.22 0.49
C ILE A 161 -9.75 -7.86 1.69
N ASP A 162 -8.96 -8.40 2.62
CA ASP A 162 -9.39 -8.96 3.89
C ASP A 162 -8.50 -8.48 5.05
N ARG A 163 -8.82 -8.89 6.28
CA ARG A 163 -8.09 -8.49 7.49
C ARG A 163 -6.63 -8.96 7.47
N GLU A 164 -6.36 -10.16 7.00
CA GLU A 164 -5.02 -10.77 7.02
C GLU A 164 -4.11 -10.06 6.03
N ARG A 165 -4.58 -9.83 4.81
CA ARG A 165 -3.84 -9.07 3.79
C ARG A 165 -3.60 -7.62 4.21
N VAL A 166 -4.57 -6.99 4.90
CA VAL A 166 -4.37 -5.65 5.49
C VAL A 166 -3.27 -5.68 6.55
N ALA A 167 -3.23 -6.69 7.41
CA ALA A 167 -2.17 -6.81 8.41
C ALA A 167 -0.78 -6.96 7.76
N LEU A 168 -0.67 -7.73 6.67
CA LEU A 168 0.56 -7.90 5.88
C LEU A 168 0.96 -6.65 5.09
N SER A 169 0.03 -5.73 4.85
CA SER A 169 0.29 -4.43 4.22
C SER A 169 0.77 -3.35 5.19
N LEU A 170 0.62 -3.56 6.50
CA LEU A 170 0.98 -2.54 7.51
C LEU A 170 2.47 -2.14 7.52
N PRO A 171 3.45 -3.04 7.32
CA PRO A 171 4.86 -2.66 7.27
C PRO A 171 5.12 -1.57 6.21
N PHE A 172 4.55 -1.71 5.02
CA PHE A 172 4.65 -0.69 3.99
C PHE A 172 3.87 0.57 4.37
N LEU A 173 2.61 0.46 4.76
CA LEU A 173 1.79 1.63 5.09
C LEU A 173 2.42 2.47 6.20
N MET A 174 2.96 1.85 7.24
CA MET A 174 3.67 2.55 8.33
C MET A 174 4.96 3.22 7.83
N THR A 175 5.67 2.63 6.87
CA THR A 175 6.87 3.19 6.26
C THR A 175 6.54 4.37 5.33
N ALA A 176 5.44 4.27 4.59
CA ALA A 176 5.00 5.29 3.65
C ALA A 176 4.39 6.53 4.32
N MET A 177 3.63 6.35 5.42
CA MET A 177 2.91 7.46 6.08
C MET A 177 3.75 8.71 6.33
N PRO A 178 4.97 8.67 6.91
CA PRO A 178 5.79 9.87 7.10
C PRO A 178 6.17 10.55 5.79
N ARG A 179 6.29 9.80 4.70
CA ARG A 179 6.77 10.27 3.39
C ARG A 179 5.67 10.95 2.56
N VAL A 180 4.41 10.58 2.84
CA VAL A 180 3.24 11.15 2.15
C VAL A 180 2.49 12.17 3.00
N THR A 181 3.11 12.69 4.06
CA THR A 181 2.54 13.72 4.93
C THR A 181 2.31 15.01 4.15
N ASP A 182 1.14 15.60 4.28
CA ASP A 182 0.86 16.93 3.73
C ASP A 182 1.48 18.02 4.61
N ALA A 183 2.55 18.62 4.13
CA ALA A 183 3.30 19.64 4.86
C ALA A 183 2.43 20.86 5.24
N ALA A 184 1.47 21.24 4.40
CA ALA A 184 0.59 22.38 4.69
C ALA A 184 -0.44 22.02 5.78
N ALA A 185 -1.02 20.82 5.73
CA ALA A 185 -1.99 20.35 6.71
C ALA A 185 -1.36 20.10 8.09
N THR A 186 -0.07 19.79 8.14
CA THR A 186 0.66 19.43 9.36
C THR A 186 1.55 20.50 9.93
N ALA A 187 1.81 21.62 9.23
CA ALA A 187 2.82 22.65 9.54
C ALA A 187 2.87 23.11 11.02
N ARG A 188 1.75 23.08 11.74
CA ARG A 188 1.64 23.48 13.14
C ARG A 188 1.05 22.37 14.01
N LEU A 189 1.11 21.12 13.53
CA LEU A 189 0.50 20.00 14.24
C LEU A 189 1.53 19.36 15.17
N SER A 190 1.21 19.37 16.47
CA SER A 190 1.86 18.54 17.49
C SER A 190 0.78 17.71 18.17
N ALA A 191 0.72 16.43 17.86
CA ALA A 191 -0.31 15.52 18.37
C ALA A 191 0.15 14.06 18.30
N GLY A 192 -0.29 13.27 19.28
CA GLY A 192 -0.07 11.83 19.32
C GLY A 192 -1.36 11.06 19.04
N TYR A 193 -1.29 10.12 18.12
CA TYR A 193 -2.39 9.24 17.78
C TYR A 193 -2.05 7.78 18.10
N THR A 194 -3.04 7.05 18.55
CA THR A 194 -3.02 5.59 18.55
C THR A 194 -4.00 5.10 17.50
N ILE A 195 -3.52 4.37 16.51
CA ILE A 195 -4.36 3.67 15.53
C ILE A 195 -4.54 2.23 16.00
N ARG A 196 -5.78 1.75 16.04
CA ARG A 196 -6.13 0.38 16.42
C ARG A 196 -7.01 -0.23 15.35
N LEU A 197 -6.58 -1.32 14.79
CA LEU A 197 -7.41 -2.11 13.88
C LEU A 197 -8.27 -3.08 14.69
N TRP A 198 -9.52 -3.28 14.31
CA TRP A 198 -10.41 -4.21 15.00
C TRP A 198 -9.84 -5.62 15.07
N GLY A 199 -9.66 -6.12 16.30
CA GLY A 199 -9.13 -7.47 16.56
C GLY A 199 -7.73 -7.72 16.01
N GLY A 200 -6.94 -6.66 15.79
CA GLY A 200 -5.63 -6.78 15.16
C GLY A 200 -4.61 -5.77 15.68
N ALA A 201 -3.75 -5.31 14.80
CA ALA A 201 -2.61 -4.47 15.07
C ALA A 201 -2.98 -3.12 15.70
N ARG A 202 -2.02 -2.55 16.41
CA ARG A 202 -2.05 -1.18 16.89
C ARG A 202 -0.68 -0.55 16.69
N PHE A 203 -0.65 0.73 16.36
CA PHE A 203 0.59 1.49 16.19
C PHE A 203 0.38 2.97 16.56
N GLY A 204 1.46 3.70 16.70
CA GLY A 204 1.46 5.12 17.02
C GLY A 204 1.80 5.97 15.81
N VAL A 205 1.14 7.15 15.70
CA VAL A 205 1.53 8.22 14.78
C VAL A 205 1.68 9.47 15.61
N THR A 206 2.87 10.07 15.60
CA THR A 206 3.15 11.29 16.37
C THR A 206 3.60 12.38 15.40
N PHE A 207 2.98 13.52 15.49
CA PHE A 207 3.41 14.74 14.81
C PHE A 207 4.14 15.63 15.82
N THR A 208 5.33 16.08 15.44
CA THR A 208 6.10 17.08 16.17
C THR A 208 6.50 18.17 15.18
N ASP A 209 6.02 19.37 15.38
CA ASP A 209 6.26 20.51 14.49
C ASP A 209 6.04 20.20 13.01
N GLY A 210 4.97 19.45 12.71
CA GLY A 210 4.58 19.08 11.37
C GLY A 210 5.22 17.78 10.84
N ALA A 211 6.28 17.29 11.44
CA ALA A 211 6.92 16.05 11.04
C ALA A 211 6.21 14.83 11.64
N ALA A 212 5.87 13.85 10.80
CA ALA A 212 5.26 12.60 11.24
C ALA A 212 6.31 11.53 11.58
N THR A 213 6.09 10.85 12.69
CA THR A 213 6.82 9.64 13.08
C THR A 213 5.81 8.53 13.33
N VAL A 214 6.04 7.36 12.73
CA VAL A 214 5.21 6.16 12.92
C VAL A 214 6.01 5.10 13.68
N THR A 215 5.41 4.54 14.72
CA THR A 215 6.07 3.56 15.60
C THR A 215 5.16 2.37 15.90
N PRO A 216 5.70 1.14 15.99
CA PRO A 216 4.91 -0.03 16.39
C PRO A 216 4.29 0.09 17.77
N ARG A 217 4.92 0.87 18.67
CA ARG A 217 4.40 1.16 20.01
C ARG A 217 3.68 2.50 20.00
N PRO A 218 2.39 2.54 20.33
CA PRO A 218 1.67 3.80 20.51
C PRO A 218 2.29 4.68 21.59
N PRO A 219 2.12 6.02 21.51
CA PRO A 219 2.53 6.93 22.56
C PRO A 219 1.79 6.60 23.86
N ALA A 220 2.48 6.74 24.99
CA ALA A 220 1.91 6.43 26.33
C ALA A 220 0.67 7.27 26.68
N ARG A 221 0.60 8.50 26.15
CA ARG A 221 -0.52 9.43 26.35
C ARG A 221 -0.95 10.02 25.01
N PRO A 222 -1.72 9.28 24.20
CA PRO A 222 -2.19 9.78 22.92
C PRO A 222 -3.21 10.90 23.12
N ASP A 223 -3.22 11.87 22.22
CA ASP A 223 -4.28 12.88 22.15
C ASP A 223 -5.57 12.27 21.62
N CYS A 224 -5.46 11.37 20.66
CA CYS A 224 -6.58 10.71 20.01
C CYS A 224 -6.27 9.22 19.78
N THR A 225 -7.21 8.36 20.12
CA THR A 225 -7.20 6.95 19.73
C THR A 225 -8.28 6.74 18.68
N ILE A 226 -7.91 6.13 17.54
CA ILE A 226 -8.81 5.80 16.44
C ILE A 226 -8.89 4.28 16.34
N LEU A 227 -10.07 3.72 16.52
CA LEU A 227 -10.40 2.33 16.31
C LEU A 227 -11.11 2.21 14.96
N ILE A 228 -10.58 1.41 14.05
CA ILE A 228 -11.06 1.33 12.68
C ILE A 228 -11.11 -0.12 12.17
N GLU A 229 -12.12 -0.43 11.38
CA GLU A 229 -12.25 -1.71 10.69
C GLU A 229 -11.11 -1.85 9.66
N PRO A 230 -10.41 -3.03 9.59
CA PRO A 230 -9.19 -3.18 8.81
C PRO A 230 -9.32 -2.81 7.32
N VAL A 231 -10.34 -3.33 6.62
CA VAL A 231 -10.54 -3.03 5.19
C VAL A 231 -10.84 -1.54 4.99
N THR A 232 -11.61 -0.94 5.89
CA THR A 232 -11.90 0.51 5.87
C THR A 232 -10.63 1.33 6.09
N PHE A 233 -9.76 0.91 7.01
CA PHE A 233 -8.45 1.56 7.21
C PHE A 233 -7.62 1.55 5.92
N PHE A 234 -7.50 0.37 5.29
CA PHE A 234 -6.74 0.19 4.06
C PHE A 234 -7.28 1.07 2.93
N LEU A 235 -8.58 1.00 2.66
CA LEU A 235 -9.22 1.81 1.62
C LEU A 235 -9.14 3.30 1.89
N MET A 236 -9.20 3.71 3.16
CA MET A 236 -9.03 5.10 3.57
C MET A 236 -7.58 5.58 3.37
N ALA A 237 -6.59 4.74 3.70
CA ALA A 237 -5.18 5.06 3.49
C ALA A 237 -4.83 5.25 2.01
N LEU A 238 -5.54 4.57 1.12
CA LEU A 238 -5.38 4.69 -0.33
C LEU A 238 -6.37 5.68 -0.99
N GLY A 239 -7.14 6.46 -0.21
CA GLY A 239 -8.09 7.44 -0.74
C GLY A 239 -9.31 6.85 -1.44
N ARG A 240 -9.64 5.58 -1.22
CA ARG A 240 -10.72 4.85 -1.92
C ARG A 240 -12.03 4.77 -1.14
N THR A 241 -12.10 5.37 0.03
CA THR A 241 -13.34 5.46 0.81
C THR A 241 -13.45 6.80 1.53
N ASP A 242 -14.69 7.29 1.63
CA ASP A 242 -14.99 8.52 2.35
C ASP A 242 -14.96 8.30 3.88
N PRO A 243 -14.14 9.09 4.62
CA PRO A 243 -14.06 9.00 6.07
C PRO A 243 -15.39 9.22 6.78
N TYR A 244 -16.21 10.18 6.32
CA TYR A 244 -17.49 10.49 6.97
C TYR A 244 -18.50 9.36 6.80
N GLY A 245 -18.56 8.79 5.61
CA GLY A 245 -19.37 7.60 5.35
C GLY A 245 -18.90 6.38 6.15
N ALA A 246 -17.61 6.22 6.38
CA ALA A 246 -17.08 5.14 7.23
C ALA A 246 -17.51 5.32 8.70
N ILE A 247 -17.46 6.55 9.22
CA ILE A 247 -17.92 6.89 10.58
C ILE A 247 -19.43 6.64 10.70
N ALA A 248 -20.22 7.13 9.74
CA ALA A 248 -21.67 6.96 9.75
C ALA A 248 -22.12 5.49 9.73
N ARG A 249 -21.32 4.60 9.11
CA ARG A 249 -21.53 3.14 9.11
C ARG A 249 -20.96 2.43 10.34
N GLY A 250 -20.46 3.16 11.35
CA GLY A 250 -19.91 2.59 12.57
C GLY A 250 -18.59 1.82 12.37
N LYS A 251 -17.84 2.10 11.28
CA LYS A 251 -16.57 1.43 10.98
C LYS A 251 -15.35 2.14 11.59
N VAL A 252 -15.55 3.36 12.11
CA VAL A 252 -14.52 4.17 12.74
C VAL A 252 -15.06 4.76 14.03
N PHE A 253 -14.32 4.59 15.12
CA PHE A 253 -14.60 5.19 16.43
C PHE A 253 -13.36 5.95 16.90
N ALA A 254 -13.58 7.04 17.63
CA ALA A 254 -12.48 7.82 18.19
C ALA A 254 -12.78 8.28 19.62
N TRP A 255 -11.73 8.26 20.45
CA TRP A 255 -11.78 8.77 21.82
C TRP A 255 -10.41 9.29 22.27
N GLY A 256 -10.34 9.85 23.46
CA GLY A 256 -9.12 10.42 24.04
C GLY A 256 -9.32 11.85 24.47
N ARG A 257 -8.22 12.59 24.68
CA ARG A 257 -8.26 14.00 25.11
C ARG A 257 -8.79 14.94 24.03
N LYS A 258 -8.52 14.59 22.73
CA LYS A 258 -8.88 15.39 21.56
C LYS A 258 -9.47 14.50 20.47
N PRO A 259 -10.66 13.89 20.68
CA PRO A 259 -11.23 12.91 19.72
C PRO A 259 -11.57 13.54 18.35
N TRP A 260 -11.80 14.85 18.28
CA TRP A 260 -12.05 15.57 17.03
C TRP A 260 -10.86 15.54 16.05
N LEU A 261 -9.66 15.23 16.53
CA LEU A 261 -8.49 15.06 15.67
C LEU A 261 -8.63 13.87 14.71
N ALA A 262 -9.49 12.89 15.03
CA ALA A 262 -9.76 11.76 14.14
C ALA A 262 -10.34 12.20 12.78
N LEU A 263 -11.20 13.22 12.76
CA LEU A 263 -11.80 13.75 11.53
C LEU A 263 -10.77 14.37 10.59
N ARG A 264 -9.68 14.89 11.16
CA ARG A 264 -8.60 15.51 10.39
C ARG A 264 -7.53 14.52 9.94
N PHE A 265 -7.47 13.34 10.59
CA PHE A 265 -6.38 12.39 10.42
C PHE A 265 -6.15 11.96 8.96
N PRO A 266 -7.18 11.59 8.16
CA PRO A 266 -6.98 11.24 6.76
C PRO A 266 -6.41 12.38 5.92
N GLY A 267 -6.84 13.62 6.17
CA GLY A 267 -6.35 14.82 5.45
C GLY A 267 -4.94 15.28 5.84
N LEU A 268 -4.27 14.58 6.76
CA LEU A 268 -2.86 14.85 7.09
C LEU A 268 -1.89 14.19 6.10
N PHE A 269 -2.39 13.36 5.21
CA PHE A 269 -1.61 12.61 4.23
C PHE A 269 -2.14 12.86 2.82
N LYS A 270 -1.22 12.88 1.85
CA LYS A 270 -1.57 12.87 0.43
C LYS A 270 -1.73 11.42 -0.01
N ALA A 271 -2.87 11.08 -0.58
CA ALA A 271 -3.02 9.78 -1.23
C ALA A 271 -2.04 9.70 -2.42
N PRO A 272 -1.38 8.55 -2.61
CA PRO A 272 -0.48 8.35 -3.73
C PRO A 272 -1.23 8.30 -5.07
#